data_1a7fbe9fdaea63c318c502b51449223f
#
_entry.id   1a7fbe9fdaea63c318c502b51449223f
#
_cell.length_a   1.000
_cell.length_b   1.000
_cell.length_c   1.000
_cell.angle_alpha   90.00
_cell.angle_beta   90.00
_cell.angle_gamma   90.00
#
_symmetry.space_group_name_H-M   'P 1'
#
loop_
_entity.id
_entity.type
_entity.pdbx_description
1 polymer ?
#
loop_
_entity_poly.entity_id
_entity_poly.type
_entity_poly.pdbx_seq_one_letter_code
_entity_poly.pdbx_strand_id
1 'polypeptide(L)'
;FQMVQDDVTRQYKQERSKDTKLRWAYGLGTCEVSMNTVTLITSTLQALVLELFDEDRPYHFSEIINRLALTGTEHVNLTLIFKKVMHSLCCLKYKVLLKEPMSRSIKETDVFRVNYKFKSKKKRLHLPIPSLQDTRKKKEVTKDRKHTIDAAIVRIMKSRQELTHNDLIAEVVKQLHFFKPAIKQIKQCIENLIDRDFLERKNGARNVYTYLA
;
A
#
# COMPACT_ATOMS: atom_id res chain seq x y z
N PHE A 1 -7.59 7.50 28.86
CA PHE A 1 -7.75 6.53 27.75
C PHE A 1 -7.81 5.09 28.28
N GLN A 2 -6.90 4.72 29.20
CA GLN A 2 -6.83 3.35 29.76
C GLN A 2 -8.11 2.97 30.53
N MET A 3 -8.69 3.87 31.32
CA MET A 3 -9.96 3.63 32.02
C MET A 3 -11.09 3.23 31.06
N VAL A 4 -11.24 3.95 29.94
CA VAL A 4 -12.26 3.63 28.91
C VAL A 4 -12.01 2.27 28.28
N GLN A 5 -10.76 1.90 28.03
CA GLN A 5 -10.40 0.59 27.52
C GLN A 5 -10.73 -0.54 28.48
N ASP A 6 -10.46 -0.32 29.76
CA ASP A 6 -10.71 -1.31 30.82
C ASP A 6 -12.23 -1.53 31.00
N ASP A 7 -13.02 -0.46 30.94
CA ASP A 7 -14.48 -0.56 31.03
C ASP A 7 -15.08 -1.28 29.82
N VAL A 8 -14.68 -0.91 28.59
CA VAL A 8 -15.14 -1.60 27.38
C VAL A 8 -14.68 -3.06 27.37
N THR A 9 -13.46 -3.35 27.82
CA THR A 9 -12.96 -4.72 27.91
C THR A 9 -13.75 -5.53 28.93
N ARG A 10 -14.15 -4.91 30.05
CA ARG A 10 -14.97 -5.55 31.09
C ARG A 10 -16.37 -5.85 30.55
N GLN A 11 -17.04 -4.88 29.91
CA GLN A 11 -18.37 -5.09 29.31
C GLN A 11 -18.32 -6.17 28.23
N TYR A 12 -17.33 -6.12 27.33
CA TYR A 12 -17.18 -7.12 26.27
C TYR A 12 -17.03 -8.54 26.81
N LYS A 13 -16.28 -8.72 27.91
CA LYS A 13 -16.11 -10.04 28.56
C LYS A 13 -17.39 -10.52 29.25
N GLN A 14 -18.25 -9.61 29.70
CA GLN A 14 -19.54 -9.95 30.29
C GLN A 14 -20.57 -10.38 29.25
N GLU A 15 -20.57 -9.74 28.08
CA GLU A 15 -21.56 -9.98 27.02
C GLU A 15 -21.20 -11.13 26.06
N ARG A 16 -19.94 -11.56 26.05
CA ARG A 16 -19.45 -12.58 25.11
C ARG A 16 -18.94 -13.82 25.83
N SER A 17 -18.88 -14.94 25.09
CA SER A 17 -18.36 -16.21 25.63
C SER A 17 -16.87 -16.09 26.05
N LYS A 18 -16.46 -16.93 27.01
CA LYS A 18 -15.10 -16.95 27.58
C LYS A 18 -13.99 -17.19 26.53
N ASP A 19 -14.34 -17.76 25.38
CA ASP A 19 -13.39 -18.08 24.29
C ASP A 19 -13.09 -16.91 23.37
N THR A 20 -13.82 -15.79 23.49
CA THR A 20 -13.60 -14.61 22.66
C THR A 20 -12.54 -13.68 23.26
N LYS A 21 -11.56 -13.26 22.43
CA LYS A 21 -10.49 -12.34 22.83
C LYS A 21 -10.68 -10.99 22.13
N LEU A 22 -10.79 -9.92 22.93
CA LEU A 22 -10.76 -8.55 22.40
C LEU A 22 -9.29 -8.15 22.15
N ARG A 23 -9.01 -7.67 20.94
CA ARG A 23 -7.70 -7.10 20.59
C ARG A 23 -7.89 -5.66 20.10
N TRP A 24 -7.20 -4.75 20.75
CA TRP A 24 -7.21 -3.34 20.37
C TRP A 24 -6.31 -3.09 19.16
N ALA A 25 -6.87 -2.48 18.11
CA ALA A 25 -6.14 -2.15 16.89
C ALA A 25 -5.86 -0.66 16.81
N TYR A 26 -4.95 -0.16 17.64
CA TYR A 26 -4.61 1.27 17.74
C TYR A 26 -4.19 1.89 16.40
N GLY A 27 -3.51 1.14 15.54
CA GLY A 27 -3.07 1.62 14.24
C GLY A 27 -4.21 1.94 13.26
N LEU A 28 -5.45 1.51 13.55
CA LEU A 28 -6.65 1.81 12.74
C LEU A 28 -7.43 3.01 13.25
N GLY A 29 -7.04 3.59 14.38
CA GLY A 29 -7.69 4.75 14.97
C GLY A 29 -7.48 6.04 14.15
N THR A 30 -8.35 7.02 14.42
CA THR A 30 -8.22 8.39 13.91
C THR A 30 -8.14 9.37 15.07
N CYS A 31 -7.34 10.43 14.90
CA CYS A 31 -7.14 11.49 15.89
C CYS A 31 -7.40 12.85 15.26
N GLU A 32 -7.86 13.79 16.07
CA GLU A 32 -7.95 15.21 15.70
C GLU A 32 -6.77 15.95 16.33
N VAL A 33 -5.97 16.59 15.51
CA VAL A 33 -4.81 17.38 15.92
C VAL A 33 -5.04 18.83 15.52
N SER A 34 -5.01 19.74 16.48
CA SER A 34 -5.15 21.17 16.22
C SER A 34 -3.82 21.76 15.77
N MET A 35 -3.80 22.43 14.64
CA MET A 35 -2.63 23.13 14.12
C MET A 35 -3.04 24.53 13.64
N ASN A 36 -2.62 25.55 14.35
CA ASN A 36 -3.08 26.93 14.11
C ASN A 36 -4.62 27.03 14.12
N THR A 37 -5.21 27.44 13.00
CA THR A 37 -6.67 27.57 12.82
C THR A 37 -7.33 26.38 12.15
N VAL A 38 -6.58 25.28 11.96
CA VAL A 38 -7.03 24.09 11.22
C VAL A 38 -7.00 22.87 12.12
N THR A 39 -8.09 22.11 12.12
CA THR A 39 -8.14 20.79 12.74
C THR A 39 -7.76 19.73 11.69
N LEU A 40 -6.68 19.01 11.95
CA LEU A 40 -6.19 17.92 11.12
C LEU A 40 -6.81 16.61 11.59
N ILE A 41 -7.48 15.89 10.70
CA ILE A 41 -7.95 14.53 10.95
C ILE A 41 -6.90 13.59 10.43
N THR A 42 -6.26 12.86 11.35
CA THR A 42 -5.05 12.06 11.10
C THR A 42 -5.27 10.61 11.53
N SER A 43 -4.43 9.71 11.06
CA SER A 43 -4.32 8.38 11.67
C SER A 43 -3.58 8.48 13.02
N THR A 44 -3.77 7.50 13.90
CA THR A 44 -3.07 7.43 15.19
C THR A 44 -1.54 7.53 15.02
N LEU A 45 -0.98 6.88 14.00
CA LEU A 45 0.47 6.93 13.75
C LEU A 45 0.94 8.32 13.29
N GLN A 46 0.12 9.04 12.51
CA GLN A 46 0.42 10.43 12.14
C GLN A 46 0.33 11.36 13.36
N ALA A 47 -0.68 11.18 14.22
CA ALA A 47 -0.84 11.95 15.43
C ALA A 47 0.34 11.77 16.39
N LEU A 48 0.77 10.54 16.64
CA LEU A 48 1.95 10.23 17.45
C LEU A 48 3.23 10.93 16.96
N VAL A 49 3.41 10.97 15.63
CA VAL A 49 4.54 11.71 15.06
C VAL A 49 4.38 13.21 15.29
N LEU A 50 3.19 13.78 15.05
CA LEU A 50 2.97 15.21 15.20
C LEU A 50 3.11 15.68 16.65
N GLU A 51 2.75 14.86 17.62
CA GLU A 51 2.92 15.14 19.06
C GLU A 51 4.38 15.37 19.46
N LEU A 52 5.33 14.68 18.81
CA LEU A 52 6.76 14.91 19.07
C LEU A 52 7.23 16.32 18.69
N PHE A 53 6.53 16.99 17.78
CA PHE A 53 6.88 18.32 17.30
C PHE A 53 6.26 19.47 18.13
N ASP A 54 5.70 19.19 19.28
CA ASP A 54 5.23 20.21 20.22
C ASP A 54 6.38 21.07 20.77
N GLU A 55 7.56 20.46 20.89
CA GLU A 55 8.82 21.18 21.18
C GLU A 55 9.40 21.81 19.91
N ASP A 56 9.09 23.00 19.55
CA ASP A 56 9.50 23.73 18.34
C ASP A 56 10.98 23.57 17.93
N ARG A 57 11.40 22.36 17.63
CA ARG A 57 12.75 22.01 17.20
C ARG A 57 12.77 21.03 16.00
N PRO A 58 13.84 21.04 15.21
CA PRO A 58 14.01 20.05 14.16
C PRO A 58 14.38 18.68 14.74
N TYR A 59 13.89 17.61 14.08
CA TYR A 59 14.20 16.22 14.44
C TYR A 59 14.76 15.45 13.24
N HIS A 60 15.79 14.65 13.48
CA HIS A 60 16.24 13.65 12.52
C HIS A 60 15.28 12.45 12.51
N PHE A 61 15.15 11.79 11.36
CA PHE A 61 14.29 10.59 11.26
C PHE A 61 14.66 9.51 12.29
N SER A 62 15.95 9.28 12.50
CA SER A 62 16.44 8.32 13.50
C SER A 62 16.02 8.68 14.93
N GLU A 63 16.02 9.98 15.26
CA GLU A 63 15.60 10.46 16.58
C GLU A 63 14.10 10.26 16.80
N ILE A 64 13.27 10.51 15.76
CA ILE A 64 11.83 10.27 15.80
C ILE A 64 11.54 8.78 16.10
N ILE A 65 12.22 7.87 15.41
CA ILE A 65 12.06 6.42 15.62
C ILE A 65 12.46 6.02 17.04
N ASN A 66 13.58 6.54 17.54
CA ASN A 66 14.05 6.23 18.88
C ASN A 66 13.11 6.75 19.97
N ARG A 67 12.58 7.99 19.82
CA ARG A 67 11.64 8.57 20.79
C ARG A 67 10.29 7.85 20.85
N LEU A 68 9.84 7.33 19.72
CA LEU A 68 8.63 6.51 19.68
C LEU A 68 8.84 5.11 20.27
N ALA A 69 10.03 4.82 20.82
CA ALA A 69 10.42 3.55 21.45
C ALA A 69 10.06 2.31 20.60
N LEU A 70 10.20 2.44 19.28
CA LEU A 70 9.88 1.37 18.34
C LEU A 70 11.03 0.34 18.27
N THR A 71 11.51 -0.06 19.44
CA THR A 71 12.58 -1.04 19.62
C THR A 71 11.98 -2.43 19.79
N GLY A 72 12.23 -3.34 18.85
CA GLY A 72 11.76 -4.73 18.89
C GLY A 72 12.20 -5.53 17.68
N THR A 73 11.98 -6.82 17.71
CA THR A 73 12.34 -7.77 16.63
C THR A 73 11.69 -7.45 15.26
N GLU A 74 10.67 -6.59 15.22
CA GLU A 74 9.99 -6.14 14.01
C GLU A 74 10.49 -4.78 13.48
N HIS A 75 11.64 -4.31 13.94
CA HIS A 75 12.19 -2.98 13.68
C HIS A 75 12.19 -2.58 12.19
N VAL A 76 12.51 -3.49 11.27
CA VAL A 76 12.58 -3.22 9.83
C VAL A 76 11.21 -2.86 9.24
N ASN A 77 10.15 -3.56 9.66
CA ASN A 77 8.79 -3.30 9.20
C ASN A 77 8.25 -1.98 9.76
N LEU A 78 8.54 -1.68 11.01
CA LEU A 78 8.13 -0.44 11.67
C LEU A 78 8.80 0.77 11.02
N THR A 79 10.10 0.72 10.76
CA THR A 79 10.84 1.79 10.06
C THR A 79 10.23 2.09 8.70
N LEU A 80 9.84 1.06 7.93
CA LEU A 80 9.19 1.24 6.64
C LEU A 80 7.81 1.91 6.78
N ILE A 81 7.03 1.53 7.79
CA ILE A 81 5.73 2.13 8.09
C ILE A 81 5.91 3.61 8.42
N PHE A 82 6.86 3.94 9.31
CA PHE A 82 7.12 5.33 9.70
C PHE A 82 7.70 6.16 8.56
N LYS A 83 8.52 5.61 7.66
CA LYS A 83 8.92 6.29 6.41
C LYS A 83 7.69 6.66 5.56
N LYS A 84 6.68 5.81 5.48
CA LYS A 84 5.41 6.12 4.78
C LYS A 84 4.59 7.17 5.53
N VAL A 85 4.53 7.12 6.86
CA VAL A 85 3.86 8.13 7.69
C VAL A 85 4.51 9.49 7.48
N MET A 86 5.83 9.60 7.61
CA MET A 86 6.58 10.83 7.38
C MET A 86 6.37 11.36 5.95
N HIS A 87 6.42 10.47 4.95
CA HIS A 87 6.14 10.84 3.57
C HIS A 87 4.74 11.45 3.42
N SER A 88 3.73 10.94 4.13
CA SER A 88 2.36 11.47 4.08
C SER A 88 2.24 12.88 4.69
N LEU A 89 3.09 13.21 5.67
CA LEU A 89 3.08 14.49 6.37
C LEU A 89 3.90 15.58 5.66
N CYS A 90 4.96 15.20 4.91
CA CYS A 90 5.89 16.17 4.31
C CYS A 90 5.92 16.18 2.78
N CYS A 91 5.57 15.09 2.09
CA CYS A 91 5.76 14.97 0.64
C CYS A 91 4.47 14.97 -0.17
N LEU A 92 3.30 14.76 0.46
CA LEU A 92 2.01 14.75 -0.22
C LEU A 92 1.42 16.16 -0.34
N LYS A 93 0.14 16.23 -0.72
CA LYS A 93 -0.60 17.48 -0.98
C LYS A 93 -0.51 18.49 0.16
N TYR A 94 -0.59 18.00 1.41
CA TYR A 94 -0.59 18.83 2.60
C TYR A 94 0.75 18.65 3.31
N LYS A 95 1.61 19.65 3.18
CA LYS A 95 2.93 19.65 3.81
C LYS A 95 2.82 20.23 5.21
N VAL A 96 2.38 19.42 6.16
CA VAL A 96 2.27 19.79 7.58
C VAL A 96 3.66 19.88 8.21
N LEU A 97 4.56 18.99 7.78
CA LEU A 97 5.98 19.03 8.12
C LEU A 97 6.81 19.44 6.89
N LEU A 98 7.89 20.14 7.12
CA LEU A 98 8.93 20.42 6.14
C LEU A 98 10.06 19.42 6.32
N LYS A 99 10.67 19.01 5.22
CA LYS A 99 11.78 18.05 5.18
C LYS A 99 12.99 18.67 4.49
N GLU A 100 14.17 18.50 5.07
CA GLU A 100 15.46 18.84 4.49
C GLU A 100 16.37 17.60 4.43
N PRO A 101 16.97 17.31 3.26
CA PRO A 101 16.81 17.96 1.95
C PRO A 101 15.44 17.66 1.29
N MET A 102 14.98 18.56 0.42
CA MET A 102 13.71 18.40 -0.32
C MET A 102 13.86 17.27 -1.35
N SER A 103 13.42 16.06 -0.98
CA SER A 103 13.37 14.90 -1.86
C SER A 103 12.11 14.07 -1.62
N ARG A 104 11.72 13.22 -2.57
CA ARG A 104 10.54 12.32 -2.39
C ARG A 104 10.79 11.15 -1.44
N SER A 105 12.03 10.71 -1.32
CA SER A 105 12.40 9.60 -0.43
C SER A 105 12.67 10.10 0.99
N ILE A 106 12.38 9.25 1.99
CA ILE A 106 12.73 9.51 3.40
C ILE A 106 13.98 8.71 3.72
N LYS A 107 15.06 9.44 4.08
CA LYS A 107 16.33 8.88 4.54
C LYS A 107 16.46 9.06 6.05
N GLU A 108 17.32 8.31 6.69
CA GLU A 108 17.55 8.37 8.14
C GLU A 108 18.20 9.69 8.58
N THR A 109 18.96 10.30 7.67
CA THR A 109 19.62 11.58 7.88
C THR A 109 18.74 12.80 7.61
N ASP A 110 17.52 12.60 7.09
CA ASP A 110 16.62 13.71 6.78
C ASP A 110 16.16 14.40 8.07
N VAL A 111 16.08 15.72 8.02
CA VAL A 111 15.63 16.57 9.12
C VAL A 111 14.22 17.05 8.85
N PHE A 112 13.41 17.05 9.89
CA PHE A 112 11.99 17.46 9.84
C PHE A 112 11.72 18.58 10.81
N ARG A 113 10.86 19.53 10.40
CA ARG A 113 10.38 20.63 11.23
C ARG A 113 8.91 20.93 10.94
N VAL A 114 8.21 21.58 11.86
CA VAL A 114 6.82 22.02 11.66
C VAL A 114 6.76 23.09 10.57
N ASN A 115 5.72 23.01 9.74
CA ASN A 115 5.43 24.02 8.74
C ASN A 115 4.49 25.10 9.32
N TYR A 116 5.01 26.08 10.03
CA TYR A 116 4.21 27.18 10.56
C TYR A 116 3.51 28.05 9.50
N LYS A 117 3.99 28.01 8.24
CA LYS A 117 3.37 28.69 7.11
C LYS A 117 2.20 27.91 6.53
N PHE A 118 1.89 26.72 7.08
CA PHE A 118 0.77 25.93 6.62
C PHE A 118 -0.55 26.64 6.80
N LYS A 119 -1.30 26.81 5.70
CA LYS A 119 -2.64 27.41 5.68
C LYS A 119 -3.58 26.56 4.86
N SER A 120 -4.83 26.46 5.30
CA SER A 120 -5.89 25.77 4.56
C SER A 120 -7.16 26.61 4.56
N LYS A 121 -7.89 26.60 3.43
CA LYS A 121 -9.25 27.20 3.35
C LYS A 121 -10.28 26.41 4.16
N LYS A 122 -10.00 25.13 4.44
CA LYS A 122 -10.89 24.24 5.21
C LYS A 122 -10.49 24.28 6.68
N LYS A 123 -11.43 24.46 7.57
CA LYS A 123 -11.23 24.38 9.03
C LYS A 123 -10.90 22.95 9.50
N ARG A 124 -11.49 21.93 8.86
CA ARG A 124 -11.21 20.50 9.11
C ARG A 124 -10.60 19.89 7.86
N LEU A 125 -9.46 19.23 8.02
CA LEU A 125 -8.67 18.70 6.93
C LEU A 125 -8.28 17.24 7.19
N HIS A 126 -8.75 16.34 6.36
CA HIS A 126 -8.31 14.95 6.38
C HIS A 126 -6.92 14.82 5.74
N LEU A 127 -5.94 14.37 6.50
CA LEU A 127 -4.64 14.00 5.95
C LEU A 127 -4.73 12.63 5.28
N PRO A 128 -4.08 12.46 4.12
CA PRO A 128 -4.10 11.18 3.45
C PRO A 128 -3.42 10.12 4.32
N ILE A 129 -4.11 9.01 4.55
CA ILE A 129 -3.59 7.87 5.29
C ILE A 129 -2.56 7.16 4.40
N PRO A 130 -1.33 6.92 4.89
CA PRO A 130 -0.34 6.18 4.13
C PRO A 130 -0.82 4.73 3.91
N SER A 131 -0.73 4.25 2.67
CA SER A 131 -1.03 2.84 2.39
C SER A 131 -0.01 1.95 3.09
N LEU A 132 -0.44 1.31 4.18
CA LEU A 132 0.36 0.32 4.93
C LEU A 132 0.40 -1.04 4.22
N GLN A 133 -0.32 -1.19 3.10
CA GLN A 133 -0.28 -2.42 2.32
C GLN A 133 1.15 -2.71 1.89
N ASP A 134 1.58 -3.91 2.24
CA ASP A 134 2.92 -4.40 1.94
C ASP A 134 3.12 -4.44 0.43
N THR A 135 4.02 -3.62 -0.08
CA THR A 135 4.37 -3.62 -1.50
C THR A 135 4.92 -4.98 -1.95
N ARG A 136 5.42 -5.79 -1.02
CA ARG A 136 5.84 -7.18 -1.26
C ARG A 136 4.63 -8.05 -1.57
N LYS A 137 3.57 -8.02 -0.73
CA LYS A 137 2.33 -8.79 -0.98
C LYS A 137 1.67 -8.38 -2.29
N LYS A 138 1.65 -7.09 -2.65
CA LYS A 138 1.16 -6.66 -3.97
C LYS A 138 2.01 -7.22 -5.12
N LYS A 139 3.35 -7.25 -4.98
CA LYS A 139 4.25 -7.80 -5.99
C LYS A 139 4.07 -9.32 -6.12
N GLU A 140 3.97 -10.06 -5.01
CA GLU A 140 3.70 -11.50 -5.00
C GLU A 140 2.36 -11.82 -5.65
N VAL A 141 1.27 -11.19 -5.20
CA VAL A 141 -0.06 -11.37 -5.81
C VAL A 141 -0.05 -11.03 -7.31
N THR A 142 0.68 -9.99 -7.73
CA THR A 142 0.81 -9.64 -9.14
C THR A 142 1.60 -10.69 -9.91
N LYS A 143 2.65 -11.25 -9.30
CA LYS A 143 3.46 -12.33 -9.89
C LYS A 143 2.65 -13.61 -10.03
N ASP A 144 1.91 -14.01 -8.99
CA ASP A 144 1.04 -15.18 -9.01
C ASP A 144 -0.07 -15.05 -10.05
N ARG A 145 -0.69 -13.87 -10.15
CA ARG A 145 -1.67 -13.58 -11.21
C ARG A 145 -1.07 -13.69 -12.60
N LYS A 146 0.16 -13.20 -12.80
CA LYS A 146 0.87 -13.33 -14.08
C LYS A 146 1.08 -14.80 -14.43
N HIS A 147 1.58 -15.61 -13.52
CA HIS A 147 1.78 -17.05 -13.73
C HIS A 147 0.46 -17.77 -14.03
N THR A 148 -0.63 -17.39 -13.38
CA THR A 148 -1.95 -17.96 -13.64
C THR A 148 -2.45 -17.60 -15.04
N ILE A 149 -2.20 -16.37 -15.52
CA ILE A 149 -2.53 -15.95 -16.89
C ILE A 149 -1.66 -16.71 -17.89
N ASP A 150 -0.35 -16.80 -17.69
CA ASP A 150 0.57 -17.53 -18.55
C ASP A 150 0.12 -19.00 -18.69
N ALA A 151 -0.19 -19.67 -17.59
CA ALA A 151 -0.67 -21.06 -17.59
C ALA A 151 -2.00 -21.24 -18.33
N ALA A 152 -2.92 -20.27 -18.19
CA ALA A 152 -4.19 -20.29 -18.93
C ALA A 152 -3.96 -20.14 -20.44
N ILE A 153 -3.12 -19.20 -20.87
CA ILE A 153 -2.79 -18.98 -22.28
C ILE A 153 -2.17 -20.25 -22.89
N VAL A 154 -1.16 -20.83 -22.21
CA VAL A 154 -0.49 -22.06 -22.70
C VAL A 154 -1.48 -23.20 -22.81
N ARG A 155 -2.36 -23.40 -21.81
CA ARG A 155 -3.38 -24.48 -21.86
C ARG A 155 -4.34 -24.30 -23.02
N ILE A 156 -4.83 -23.09 -23.27
CA ILE A 156 -5.74 -22.77 -24.37
C ILE A 156 -5.01 -23.01 -25.72
N MET A 157 -3.82 -22.46 -25.87
CA MET A 157 -3.07 -22.55 -27.11
C MET A 157 -2.63 -24.00 -27.41
N LYS A 158 -2.24 -24.76 -26.39
CA LYS A 158 -1.95 -26.21 -26.54
C LYS A 158 -3.15 -27.00 -27.04
N SER A 159 -4.36 -26.64 -26.61
CA SER A 159 -5.60 -27.30 -27.02
C SER A 159 -6.08 -26.86 -28.41
N ARG A 160 -5.91 -25.59 -28.75
CA ARG A 160 -6.46 -24.99 -29.98
C ARG A 160 -5.46 -24.95 -31.14
N GLN A 161 -4.17 -25.00 -30.84
CA GLN A 161 -3.04 -24.92 -31.75
C GLN A 161 -2.90 -23.54 -32.44
N GLU A 162 -3.97 -22.94 -32.89
CA GLU A 162 -4.00 -21.65 -33.57
C GLU A 162 -5.24 -20.85 -33.14
N LEU A 163 -5.07 -19.56 -32.73
CA LEU A 163 -6.15 -18.63 -32.35
C LEU A 163 -5.84 -17.20 -32.76
N THR A 164 -6.90 -16.44 -33.01
CA THR A 164 -6.78 -15.00 -33.19
C THR A 164 -6.54 -14.31 -31.86
N HIS A 165 -5.97 -13.12 -31.89
CA HIS A 165 -5.73 -12.29 -30.69
C HIS A 165 -7.01 -12.07 -29.84
N ASN A 166 -8.12 -11.79 -30.50
CA ASN A 166 -9.38 -11.49 -29.81
C ASN A 166 -10.00 -12.74 -29.18
N ASP A 167 -9.96 -13.87 -29.91
CA ASP A 167 -10.48 -15.15 -29.41
C ASP A 167 -9.66 -15.66 -28.23
N LEU A 168 -8.32 -15.53 -28.30
CA LEU A 168 -7.43 -15.90 -27.21
C LEU A 168 -7.75 -15.07 -25.96
N ILE A 169 -7.90 -13.75 -26.07
CA ILE A 169 -8.27 -12.89 -24.94
C ILE A 169 -9.62 -13.30 -24.36
N ALA A 170 -10.61 -13.55 -25.21
CA ALA A 170 -11.96 -13.95 -24.79
C ALA A 170 -11.94 -15.28 -24.03
N GLU A 171 -11.22 -16.29 -24.52
CA GLU A 171 -11.08 -17.59 -23.85
C GLU A 171 -10.32 -17.48 -22.51
N VAL A 172 -9.24 -16.68 -22.44
CA VAL A 172 -8.50 -16.43 -21.19
C VAL A 172 -9.40 -15.78 -20.14
N VAL A 173 -10.14 -14.75 -20.52
CA VAL A 173 -11.09 -14.07 -19.59
C VAL A 173 -12.19 -15.01 -19.12
N LYS A 174 -12.70 -15.86 -20.01
CA LYS A 174 -13.73 -16.87 -19.70
C LYS A 174 -13.20 -17.96 -18.75
N GLN A 175 -11.93 -18.35 -18.87
CA GLN A 175 -11.33 -19.39 -18.04
C GLN A 175 -10.95 -18.91 -16.64
N LEU A 176 -10.58 -17.62 -16.50
CA LEU A 176 -10.12 -17.04 -15.23
C LEU A 176 -11.28 -16.44 -14.43
N HIS A 177 -12.11 -17.29 -13.79
CA HIS A 177 -13.27 -16.86 -13.02
C HIS A 177 -12.92 -16.15 -11.70
N PHE A 178 -11.78 -16.48 -11.09
CA PHE A 178 -11.39 -15.98 -9.77
C PHE A 178 -10.96 -14.50 -9.76
N PHE A 179 -10.48 -14.00 -10.89
CA PHE A 179 -10.19 -12.58 -11.07
C PHE A 179 -10.32 -12.22 -12.55
N LYS A 180 -10.75 -11.00 -12.83
CA LYS A 180 -10.82 -10.48 -14.19
C LYS A 180 -9.48 -9.85 -14.57
N PRO A 181 -8.62 -10.51 -15.38
CA PRO A 181 -7.36 -9.91 -15.80
C PRO A 181 -7.61 -8.70 -16.70
N ALA A 182 -6.82 -7.64 -16.50
CA ALA A 182 -6.85 -6.53 -17.44
C ALA A 182 -6.28 -6.95 -18.81
N ILE A 183 -6.90 -6.52 -19.90
CA ILE A 183 -6.46 -6.83 -21.29
C ILE A 183 -4.96 -6.51 -21.47
N LYS A 184 -4.48 -5.40 -20.86
CA LYS A 184 -3.07 -5.02 -20.89
C LYS A 184 -2.16 -6.11 -20.28
N GLN A 185 -2.58 -6.77 -19.21
CA GLN A 185 -1.82 -7.84 -18.57
C GLN A 185 -1.77 -9.10 -19.45
N ILE A 186 -2.91 -9.45 -20.07
CA ILE A 186 -2.96 -10.59 -21.00
C ILE A 186 -2.02 -10.36 -22.17
N LYS A 187 -2.04 -9.15 -22.77
CA LYS A 187 -1.11 -8.78 -23.85
C LYS A 187 0.35 -8.92 -23.43
N GLN A 188 0.72 -8.44 -22.24
CA GLN A 188 2.08 -8.59 -21.73
C GLN A 188 2.48 -10.06 -21.51
N CYS A 189 1.56 -10.90 -21.09
CA CYS A 189 1.80 -12.34 -20.95
C CYS A 189 1.99 -13.02 -22.30
N ILE A 190 1.19 -12.66 -23.31
CA ILE A 190 1.35 -13.17 -24.68
C ILE A 190 2.74 -12.81 -25.24
N GLU A 191 3.17 -11.55 -25.16
CA GLU A 191 4.50 -11.13 -25.60
C GLU A 191 5.62 -11.89 -24.86
N ASN A 192 5.50 -12.05 -23.55
CA ASN A 192 6.49 -12.84 -22.78
C ASN A 192 6.52 -14.33 -23.19
N LEU A 193 5.39 -14.90 -23.61
CA LEU A 193 5.34 -16.29 -24.08
C LEU A 193 5.90 -16.43 -25.51
N ILE A 194 5.78 -15.39 -26.32
CA ILE A 194 6.45 -15.32 -27.62
C ILE A 194 7.97 -15.20 -27.43
N ASP A 195 8.45 -14.29 -26.53
CA ASP A 195 9.88 -14.15 -26.22
C ASP A 195 10.52 -15.41 -25.65
N ARG A 196 9.72 -16.35 -25.13
CA ARG A 196 10.14 -17.64 -24.56
C ARG A 196 9.86 -18.80 -25.48
N ASP A 197 9.53 -18.58 -26.75
CA ASP A 197 9.27 -19.58 -27.79
C ASP A 197 8.15 -20.59 -27.49
N PHE A 198 7.17 -20.20 -26.64
CA PHE A 198 5.96 -21.00 -26.44
C PHE A 198 4.90 -20.71 -27.50
N LEU A 199 4.92 -19.53 -28.06
CA LEU A 199 3.99 -19.03 -29.07
C LEU A 199 4.77 -18.30 -30.17
N GLU A 200 4.24 -18.33 -31.37
CA GLU A 200 4.71 -17.47 -32.46
C GLU A 200 3.54 -16.73 -33.13
N ARG A 201 3.85 -15.65 -33.84
CA ARG A 201 2.90 -14.95 -34.70
C ARG A 201 2.93 -15.61 -36.07
N LYS A 202 1.76 -15.98 -36.57
CA LYS A 202 1.64 -16.64 -37.89
C LYS A 202 2.15 -15.71 -39.00
N ASN A 203 3.03 -16.20 -39.85
CA ASN A 203 3.52 -15.47 -41.02
C ASN A 203 2.35 -15.03 -41.92
N GLY A 204 2.29 -13.73 -42.23
CA GLY A 204 1.20 -13.13 -43.03
C GLY A 204 -0.04 -12.71 -42.24
N ALA A 205 -0.20 -13.09 -40.94
CA ALA A 205 -1.34 -12.74 -40.11
C ALA A 205 -0.91 -12.34 -38.67
N ARG A 206 -0.46 -11.11 -38.48
CA ARG A 206 0.07 -10.58 -37.20
C ARG A 206 -0.86 -10.76 -35.98
N ASN A 207 -2.16 -10.94 -36.23
CA ASN A 207 -3.18 -11.07 -35.16
C ASN A 207 -3.50 -12.54 -34.86
N VAL A 208 -2.77 -13.49 -35.41
CA VAL A 208 -2.96 -14.94 -35.18
C VAL A 208 -1.71 -15.48 -34.50
N TYR A 209 -1.91 -16.29 -33.48
CA TYR A 209 -0.85 -16.97 -32.73
C TYR A 209 -0.91 -18.47 -32.99
N THR A 210 0.25 -19.09 -33.05
CA THR A 210 0.44 -20.55 -33.19
C THR A 210 1.21 -21.05 -31.97
N TYR A 211 0.85 -22.24 -31.49
CA TYR A 211 1.54 -22.89 -30.38
C TYR A 211 2.78 -23.62 -30.89
N LEU A 212 3.94 -23.46 -30.23
CA LEU A 212 5.23 -24.02 -30.65
C LEU A 212 5.70 -25.21 -29.80
N ALA A 213 5.32 -25.25 -28.47
CA ALA A 213 5.89 -26.21 -27.51
C ALA A 213 5.03 -27.44 -27.26
#